data_2666d7efd518ca324bfed0953a4f8cb9
#
_entry.id   2666d7efd518ca324bfed0953a4f8cb9
#
_cell.length_a   1.000
_cell.length_b   1.000
_cell.length_c   1.000
_cell.angle_alpha   90.00
_cell.angle_beta   90.00
_cell.angle_gamma   90.00
#
_symmetry.space_group_name_H-M   'P 1'
#
loop_
_entity.id
_entity.type
_entity.pdbx_description
1 polymer ?
#
loop_
_entity_poly.entity_id
_entity_poly.type
_entity_poly.pdbx_seq_one_letter_code
_entity_poly.pdbx_strand_id
1 'polypeptide(L)'
;ILNIFNPVKSVENNLYSKVLKINQEKGKVINLDNIEPSKLYSFEKYQDRTLEEENIQENKEKIEVKDLEEQIVNKYSNYEWRIIIPKIDLDAHIFSGTTPEVLLEGVGHFEESSLWDGNVALAAHNRGYNCNFFANIKNLDIGDKIIYTTSEGTRKYRVILNKIIEETNWEYIENTTDNRITLITCEADMREYRRCIQAIEVK
;
A
#
# COMPACT_ATOMS: atom_id res chain seq x y z
N ILE A 1 6.89 -7.65 27.19
CA ILE A 1 6.80 -8.13 25.77
C ILE A 1 5.34 -8.46 25.56
N LEU A 2 4.56 -7.50 25.08
CA LEU A 2 3.15 -7.69 24.70
C LEU A 2 3.14 -7.95 23.18
N ASN A 3 2.83 -9.19 22.80
CA ASN A 3 2.43 -9.55 21.46
C ASN A 3 1.11 -8.84 21.15
N ILE A 4 1.15 -7.71 20.46
CA ILE A 4 -0.06 -7.08 19.93
C ILE A 4 -0.43 -7.88 18.68
N PHE A 5 -1.33 -8.83 18.88
CA PHE A 5 -2.02 -9.54 17.82
C PHE A 5 -2.84 -8.50 17.05
N ASN A 6 -2.48 -8.18 15.83
CA ASN A 6 -3.24 -7.26 15.00
C ASN A 6 -4.38 -8.03 14.31
N PRO A 7 -5.63 -7.95 14.79
CA PRO A 7 -6.75 -8.73 14.25
C PRO A 7 -7.09 -8.36 12.80
N VAL A 8 -6.76 -7.16 12.36
CA VAL A 8 -7.04 -6.70 10.99
C VAL A 8 -6.22 -7.48 9.97
N LYS A 9 -4.93 -7.73 10.26
CA LYS A 9 -4.04 -8.47 9.36
C LYS A 9 -4.46 -9.94 9.19
N SER A 10 -5.02 -10.56 10.23
CA SER A 10 -5.53 -11.94 10.16
C SER A 10 -6.81 -12.03 9.33
N VAL A 11 -7.65 -11.01 9.36
CA VAL A 11 -8.91 -10.93 8.58
C VAL A 11 -8.59 -10.70 7.11
N GLU A 12 -7.68 -9.79 6.78
CA GLU A 12 -7.27 -9.50 5.40
C GLU A 12 -6.61 -10.70 4.70
N ASN A 13 -5.65 -11.36 5.37
CA ASN A 13 -5.03 -12.57 4.82
C ASN A 13 -6.03 -13.71 4.64
N ASN A 14 -7.02 -13.82 5.52
CA ASN A 14 -8.08 -14.81 5.40
C ASN A 14 -9.02 -14.48 4.24
N LEU A 15 -9.32 -13.20 4.01
CA LEU A 15 -10.17 -12.74 2.92
C LEU A 15 -9.49 -12.93 1.56
N TYR A 16 -8.21 -12.54 1.45
CA TYR A 16 -7.39 -12.73 0.25
C TYR A 16 -7.25 -14.20 -0.14
N SER A 17 -6.98 -15.08 0.83
CA SER A 17 -6.90 -16.53 0.57
C SER A 17 -8.24 -17.14 0.14
N LYS A 18 -9.37 -16.57 0.59
CA LYS A 18 -10.71 -16.98 0.16
C LYS A 18 -11.03 -16.52 -1.27
N VAL A 19 -10.69 -15.28 -1.62
CA VAL A 19 -10.88 -14.75 -2.98
C VAL A 19 -10.03 -15.49 -3.99
N LEU A 20 -8.77 -15.82 -3.65
CA LEU A 20 -7.91 -16.65 -4.50
C LEU A 20 -8.49 -18.06 -4.72
N LYS A 21 -9.08 -18.69 -3.71
CA LYS A 21 -9.74 -19.99 -3.84
C LYS A 21 -10.97 -19.94 -4.75
N ILE A 22 -11.81 -18.90 -4.62
CA ILE A 22 -12.96 -18.66 -5.50
C ILE A 22 -12.51 -18.58 -6.96
N ASN A 23 -11.47 -17.81 -7.24
CA ASN A 23 -10.94 -17.64 -8.59
C ASN A 23 -10.29 -18.91 -9.15
N GLN A 24 -9.67 -19.74 -8.30
CA GLN A 24 -9.06 -21.02 -8.71
C GLN A 24 -10.08 -22.13 -8.96
N GLU A 25 -11.20 -22.13 -8.24
CA GLU A 25 -12.23 -23.18 -8.32
C GLU A 25 -13.35 -22.90 -9.35
N LYS A 26 -13.23 -21.83 -10.15
CA LYS A 26 -14.17 -21.48 -11.23
C LYS A 26 -15.65 -21.54 -10.77
N GLY A 27 -15.99 -20.77 -9.75
CA GLY A 27 -17.39 -20.55 -9.36
C GLY A 27 -18.04 -21.69 -8.57
N LYS A 28 -17.29 -22.58 -7.97
CA LYS A 28 -17.85 -23.48 -6.96
C LYS A 28 -18.00 -22.74 -5.64
N VAL A 29 -19.24 -22.76 -5.11
CA VAL A 29 -19.59 -22.24 -3.79
C VAL A 29 -18.62 -22.79 -2.74
N ILE A 30 -18.02 -21.93 -1.96
CA ILE A 30 -17.07 -22.29 -0.91
C ILE A 30 -17.82 -23.07 0.16
N ASN A 31 -17.35 -24.26 0.47
CA ASN A 31 -17.85 -25.01 1.61
C ASN A 31 -17.35 -24.33 2.90
N LEU A 32 -18.29 -23.90 3.72
CA LEU A 32 -18.07 -23.07 4.92
C LEU A 32 -17.68 -23.87 6.15
N ASP A 33 -17.09 -25.07 6.00
CA ASP A 33 -16.78 -26.01 7.09
C ASP A 33 -15.76 -25.51 8.14
N ASN A 34 -15.30 -24.25 8.02
CA ASN A 34 -14.35 -23.63 8.97
C ASN A 34 -14.85 -22.33 9.60
N ILE A 35 -16.15 -22.14 9.72
CA ILE A 35 -16.72 -20.99 10.46
C ILE A 35 -16.98 -21.38 11.91
N GLU A 36 -16.53 -20.55 12.84
CA GLU A 36 -16.69 -20.75 14.29
C GLU A 36 -18.13 -21.12 14.71
N PRO A 37 -18.29 -21.94 15.74
CA PRO A 37 -19.58 -22.48 16.24
C PRO A 37 -20.65 -21.42 16.53
N SER A 38 -20.27 -20.18 16.82
CA SER A 38 -21.18 -19.06 17.10
C SER A 38 -22.01 -18.62 15.87
N LYS A 39 -21.61 -19.00 14.66
CA LYS A 39 -22.35 -18.73 13.43
C LYS A 39 -23.22 -19.89 12.94
N LEU A 40 -23.10 -21.07 13.55
CA LEU A 40 -23.94 -22.21 13.24
C LEU A 40 -25.38 -22.07 13.75
N TYR A 41 -25.63 -21.23 14.74
CA TYR A 41 -26.98 -21.00 15.28
C TYR A 41 -27.98 -20.35 14.29
N SER A 42 -27.49 -19.85 13.18
CA SER A 42 -28.36 -19.31 12.13
C SER A 42 -28.85 -20.34 11.13
N PHE A 43 -28.31 -21.56 11.13
CA PHE A 43 -28.61 -22.58 10.11
C PHE A 43 -29.98 -23.27 10.31
N GLU A 44 -30.45 -23.41 11.55
CA GLU A 44 -31.75 -24.02 11.81
C GLU A 44 -32.98 -23.15 11.42
N LYS A 45 -32.76 -21.86 11.18
CA LYS A 45 -33.80 -20.91 10.76
C LYS A 45 -34.00 -20.86 9.24
N TYR A 46 -33.21 -21.62 8.48
CA TYR A 46 -33.20 -21.56 6.99
C TYR A 46 -34.14 -22.49 6.28
N GLN A 47 -34.88 -23.36 7.01
CA GLN A 47 -35.75 -24.35 6.35
C GLN A 47 -37.12 -23.80 5.90
N ASP A 48 -37.43 -22.52 6.17
CA ASP A 48 -38.73 -21.94 5.86
C ASP A 48 -38.65 -20.66 4.99
N ARG A 49 -37.58 -20.53 4.20
CA ARG A 49 -37.43 -19.39 3.27
C ARG A 49 -38.12 -19.68 1.93
N THR A 50 -38.90 -18.71 1.45
CA THR A 50 -39.45 -18.73 0.10
C THR A 50 -38.34 -18.54 -0.95
N LEU A 51 -38.50 -19.03 -2.17
CA LEU A 51 -37.57 -18.90 -3.29
C LEU A 51 -37.19 -17.43 -3.58
N GLU A 52 -38.02 -16.46 -3.21
CA GLU A 52 -37.76 -15.03 -3.35
C GLU A 52 -36.74 -14.55 -2.32
N GLU A 53 -36.80 -15.04 -1.08
CA GLU A 53 -35.81 -14.69 -0.03
C GLU A 53 -34.43 -15.27 -0.32
N GLU A 54 -34.38 -16.49 -0.88
CA GLU A 54 -33.10 -17.10 -1.31
C GLU A 54 -32.43 -16.31 -2.45
N ASN A 55 -33.19 -15.85 -3.43
CA ASN A 55 -32.71 -15.01 -4.52
C ASN A 55 -32.22 -13.65 -4.05
N ILE A 56 -32.90 -13.05 -3.06
CA ILE A 56 -32.46 -11.76 -2.47
C ILE A 56 -31.14 -11.94 -1.70
N GLN A 57 -30.99 -13.02 -0.97
CA GLN A 57 -29.81 -13.32 -0.21
C GLN A 57 -28.61 -13.61 -1.13
N GLU A 58 -28.79 -14.43 -2.16
CA GLU A 58 -27.76 -14.74 -3.16
C GLU A 58 -27.28 -13.48 -3.91
N ASN A 59 -28.22 -12.57 -4.25
CA ASN A 59 -27.88 -11.31 -4.87
C ASN A 59 -27.12 -10.37 -3.91
N LYS A 60 -27.47 -10.31 -2.63
CA LYS A 60 -26.74 -9.53 -1.63
C LYS A 60 -25.30 -10.05 -1.46
N GLU A 61 -25.13 -11.36 -1.34
CA GLU A 61 -23.81 -11.98 -1.23
C GLU A 61 -22.96 -11.72 -2.48
N LYS A 62 -23.54 -11.76 -3.68
CA LYS A 62 -22.87 -11.42 -4.94
C LYS A 62 -22.44 -9.94 -5.00
N ILE A 63 -23.27 -9.03 -4.49
CA ILE A 63 -22.95 -7.60 -4.43
C ILE A 63 -21.83 -7.37 -3.42
N GLU A 64 -21.90 -7.95 -2.22
CA GLU A 64 -20.84 -7.85 -1.22
C GLU A 64 -19.50 -8.42 -1.71
N VAL A 65 -19.52 -9.55 -2.42
CA VAL A 65 -18.31 -10.13 -3.03
C VAL A 65 -17.75 -9.22 -4.10
N LYS A 66 -18.59 -8.64 -4.95
CA LYS A 66 -18.16 -7.71 -6.00
C LYS A 66 -17.56 -6.43 -5.43
N ASP A 67 -18.18 -5.86 -4.39
CA ASP A 67 -17.67 -4.68 -3.70
C ASP A 67 -16.32 -4.98 -3.02
N LEU A 68 -16.17 -6.17 -2.45
CA LEU A 68 -14.90 -6.62 -1.87
C LEU A 68 -13.83 -6.86 -2.94
N GLU A 69 -14.19 -7.45 -4.07
CA GLU A 69 -13.28 -7.62 -5.21
C GLU A 69 -12.83 -6.26 -5.75
N GLU A 70 -13.73 -5.29 -5.88
CA GLU A 70 -13.41 -3.94 -6.32
C GLU A 70 -12.52 -3.20 -5.32
N GLN A 71 -12.77 -3.33 -4.00
CA GLN A 71 -11.90 -2.81 -2.97
C GLN A 71 -10.51 -3.47 -2.98
N ILE A 72 -10.44 -4.78 -3.20
CA ILE A 72 -9.18 -5.51 -3.34
C ILE A 72 -8.46 -5.05 -4.61
N VAL A 73 -9.13 -4.97 -5.75
CA VAL A 73 -8.55 -4.48 -7.01
C VAL A 73 -8.04 -3.06 -6.83
N ASN A 74 -8.79 -2.17 -6.19
CA ASN A 74 -8.36 -0.79 -5.92
C ASN A 74 -7.19 -0.74 -4.94
N LYS A 75 -7.17 -1.57 -3.90
CA LYS A 75 -6.03 -1.67 -2.96
C LYS A 75 -4.77 -2.19 -3.65
N TYR A 76 -4.90 -3.13 -4.57
CA TYR A 76 -3.78 -3.79 -5.27
C TYR A 76 -3.53 -3.27 -6.68
N SER A 77 -4.38 -2.42 -7.25
CA SER A 77 -4.10 -1.71 -8.52
C SER A 77 -2.84 -0.84 -8.41
N ASN A 78 -2.46 -0.46 -7.19
CA ASN A 78 -1.21 0.21 -6.88
C ASN A 78 0.04 -0.69 -7.03
N TYR A 79 -0.10 -2.00 -7.29
CA TYR A 79 1.05 -2.89 -7.53
C TYR A 79 1.84 -2.57 -8.80
N GLU A 80 1.26 -1.81 -9.72
CA GLU A 80 1.99 -1.28 -10.87
C GLU A 80 2.92 -0.12 -10.48
N TRP A 81 2.69 0.48 -9.31
CA TRP A 81 3.53 1.58 -8.83
C TRP A 81 4.76 1.03 -8.13
N ARG A 82 5.90 1.45 -8.63
CA ARG A 82 7.18 0.90 -8.17
C ARG A 82 8.25 1.96 -8.13
N ILE A 83 9.10 1.88 -7.11
CA ILE A 83 10.33 2.66 -7.01
C ILE A 83 11.54 1.73 -6.99
N ILE A 84 12.54 2.04 -7.83
CA ILE A 84 13.82 1.31 -7.86
C ILE A 84 14.94 2.32 -7.69
N ILE A 85 15.84 2.06 -6.72
CA ILE A 85 17.04 2.86 -6.47
C ILE A 85 18.25 1.93 -6.45
N PRO A 86 18.95 1.75 -7.59
CA PRO A 86 20.00 0.73 -7.74
C PRO A 86 21.16 0.90 -6.76
N LYS A 87 21.53 2.14 -6.41
CA LYS A 87 22.64 2.45 -5.50
C LYS A 87 22.50 1.81 -4.12
N ILE A 88 21.29 1.62 -3.66
CA ILE A 88 20.98 1.09 -2.32
C ILE A 88 20.20 -0.23 -2.38
N ASP A 89 20.18 -0.85 -3.55
CA ASP A 89 19.46 -2.12 -3.81
C ASP A 89 17.98 -2.08 -3.38
N LEU A 90 17.33 -0.92 -3.56
CA LEU A 90 15.91 -0.77 -3.27
C LEU A 90 15.09 -1.10 -4.51
N ASP A 91 14.11 -1.98 -4.31
CA ASP A 91 13.06 -2.31 -5.26
C ASP A 91 11.78 -2.54 -4.47
N ALA A 92 10.83 -1.60 -4.52
CA ALA A 92 9.67 -1.60 -3.65
C ALA A 92 8.38 -1.16 -4.38
N HIS A 93 7.26 -1.74 -3.95
CA HIS A 93 5.94 -1.29 -4.35
C HIS A 93 5.56 0.01 -3.64
N ILE A 94 4.76 0.83 -4.32
CA ILE A 94 4.22 2.07 -3.80
C ILE A 94 2.71 1.89 -3.61
N PHE A 95 2.21 2.39 -2.48
CA PHE A 95 0.79 2.37 -2.10
C PHE A 95 0.29 3.80 -1.88
N SER A 96 -1.02 4.04 -2.07
CA SER A 96 -1.62 5.32 -1.73
C SER A 96 -1.70 5.52 -0.23
N GLY A 97 -1.42 6.74 0.22
CA GLY A 97 -1.42 7.13 1.63
C GLY A 97 -0.11 6.81 2.36
N THR A 98 -0.01 7.38 3.57
CA THR A 98 1.17 7.24 4.44
C THR A 98 0.77 6.79 5.85
N THR A 99 -0.33 6.03 5.98
CA THR A 99 -0.75 5.49 7.27
C THR A 99 0.27 4.44 7.78
N PRO A 100 0.29 4.17 9.08
CA PRO A 100 1.19 3.14 9.63
C PRO A 100 1.04 1.78 8.94
N GLU A 101 -0.19 1.39 8.57
CA GLU A 101 -0.48 0.12 7.90
C GLU A 101 0.15 0.09 6.49
N VAL A 102 0.00 1.18 5.73
CA VAL A 102 0.59 1.32 4.38
C VAL A 102 2.12 1.22 4.47
N LEU A 103 2.73 1.94 5.42
CA LEU A 103 4.19 1.98 5.55
C LEU A 103 4.79 0.65 6.05
N LEU A 104 3.99 -0.25 6.61
CA LEU A 104 4.41 -1.62 6.91
C LEU A 104 4.48 -2.51 5.66
N GLU A 105 3.65 -2.24 4.65
CA GLU A 105 3.56 -3.05 3.44
C GLU A 105 4.52 -2.58 2.32
N GLY A 106 4.84 -1.27 2.29
CA GLY A 106 5.69 -0.72 1.24
C GLY A 106 6.03 0.75 1.40
N VAL A 107 6.26 1.38 0.29
CA VAL A 107 6.46 2.83 0.19
C VAL A 107 5.10 3.49 0.06
N GLY A 108 4.80 4.49 0.88
CA GLY A 108 3.56 5.25 0.85
C GLY A 108 3.69 6.51 0.01
N HIS A 109 2.64 6.85 -0.74
CA HIS A 109 2.54 8.11 -1.49
C HIS A 109 1.75 9.13 -0.67
N PHE A 110 2.24 10.35 -0.54
CA PHE A 110 1.49 11.46 0.05
C PHE A 110 0.35 11.86 -0.89
N GLU A 111 -0.90 11.66 -0.48
CA GLU A 111 -2.10 11.87 -1.33
C GLU A 111 -2.27 13.31 -1.78
N GLU A 112 -1.70 14.28 -1.03
CA GLU A 112 -1.70 15.70 -1.37
C GLU A 112 -0.66 16.05 -2.43
N SER A 113 0.28 15.16 -2.73
CA SER A 113 1.31 15.38 -3.75
C SER A 113 0.89 14.84 -5.12
N SER A 114 1.65 15.19 -6.15
CA SER A 114 1.38 14.71 -7.50
C SER A 114 1.64 13.23 -7.65
N LEU A 115 0.87 12.57 -8.51
CA LEU A 115 1.11 11.17 -8.89
C LEU A 115 2.08 11.03 -10.08
N TRP A 116 2.17 12.06 -10.90
CA TRP A 116 2.96 12.00 -12.15
C TRP A 116 3.66 13.31 -12.46
N ASP A 117 2.93 14.37 -12.83
CA ASP A 117 3.53 15.67 -13.16
C ASP A 117 3.73 16.52 -11.91
N GLY A 118 4.86 17.20 -11.81
CA GLY A 118 5.23 17.99 -10.64
C GLY A 118 6.00 17.17 -9.60
N ASN A 119 5.72 17.37 -8.31
CA ASN A 119 6.44 16.73 -7.22
C ASN A 119 5.70 15.48 -6.71
N VAL A 120 6.25 14.31 -6.97
CA VAL A 120 5.79 13.03 -6.41
C VAL A 120 6.45 12.84 -5.05
N ALA A 121 5.69 12.89 -3.96
CA ALA A 121 6.23 12.72 -2.62
C ALA A 121 5.93 11.33 -2.05
N LEU A 122 6.98 10.65 -1.58
CA LEU A 122 6.93 9.28 -1.07
C LEU A 122 7.53 9.20 0.33
N ALA A 123 6.94 8.35 1.17
CA ALA A 123 7.46 8.05 2.51
C ALA A 123 7.63 6.55 2.73
N ALA A 124 8.60 6.17 3.56
CA ALA A 124 8.72 4.82 4.09
C ALA A 124 9.51 4.82 5.39
N HIS A 125 9.44 3.72 6.12
CA HIS A 125 10.22 3.54 7.32
C HIS A 125 11.74 3.41 7.05
N ASN A 126 12.56 3.93 7.97
CA ASN A 126 14.01 3.75 7.96
C ASN A 126 14.47 2.61 8.88
N ARG A 127 13.56 1.98 9.61
CA ARG A 127 13.83 0.91 10.58
C ARG A 127 12.63 -0.02 10.67
N GLY A 128 12.83 -1.17 11.28
CA GLY A 128 11.85 -2.24 11.40
C GLY A 128 12.27 -3.47 10.60
N TYR A 129 11.69 -4.60 10.93
CA TYR A 129 11.93 -5.84 10.21
C TYR A 129 10.99 -5.91 9.00
N ASN A 130 11.55 -6.09 7.83
CA ASN A 130 10.83 -6.18 6.54
C ASN A 130 10.01 -4.94 6.11
N CYS A 131 10.12 -3.80 6.80
CA CYS A 131 9.41 -2.57 6.42
C CYS A 131 10.32 -1.34 6.34
N ASN A 132 11.62 -1.53 6.39
CA ASN A 132 12.63 -0.46 6.43
C ASN A 132 13.08 -0.02 5.03
N PHE A 133 12.13 0.17 4.12
CA PHE A 133 12.40 0.46 2.71
C PHE A 133 13.31 1.67 2.49
N PHE A 134 13.23 2.70 3.33
CA PHE A 134 14.06 3.89 3.22
C PHE A 134 15.22 3.95 4.23
N ALA A 135 15.64 2.82 4.79
CA ALA A 135 16.78 2.77 5.72
C ALA A 135 18.07 3.34 5.14
N ASN A 136 18.30 3.15 3.85
CA ASN A 136 19.53 3.46 3.17
C ASN A 136 19.49 4.70 2.27
N ILE A 137 18.36 5.45 2.20
CA ILE A 137 18.28 6.63 1.33
C ILE A 137 19.26 7.73 1.77
N LYS A 138 19.68 7.75 3.03
CA LYS A 138 20.72 8.64 3.53
C LYS A 138 22.07 8.49 2.83
N ASN A 139 22.32 7.32 2.21
CA ASN A 139 23.57 7.00 1.50
C ASN A 139 23.52 7.41 0.02
N LEU A 140 22.47 8.07 -0.42
CA LEU A 140 22.36 8.58 -1.79
C LEU A 140 23.20 9.84 -1.95
N ASP A 141 23.98 9.86 -3.01
CA ASP A 141 24.76 11.01 -3.43
C ASP A 141 24.04 11.81 -4.53
N ILE A 142 24.41 13.06 -4.71
CA ILE A 142 23.96 13.88 -5.83
C ILE A 142 24.33 13.17 -7.15
N GLY A 143 23.34 13.03 -8.03
CA GLY A 143 23.49 12.34 -9.31
C GLY A 143 23.08 10.87 -9.30
N ASP A 144 22.83 10.27 -8.13
CA ASP A 144 22.31 8.88 -8.06
C ASP A 144 20.93 8.77 -8.72
N LYS A 145 20.67 7.58 -9.26
CA LYS A 145 19.48 7.32 -10.07
C LYS A 145 18.33 6.80 -9.23
N ILE A 146 17.14 7.36 -9.47
CA ILE A 146 15.86 6.84 -9.01
C ILE A 146 15.00 6.54 -10.24
N ILE A 147 14.31 5.40 -10.23
CA ILE A 147 13.38 4.97 -11.26
C ILE A 147 12.00 4.86 -10.61
N TYR A 148 11.02 5.51 -11.19
CA TYR A 148 9.64 5.52 -10.73
C TYR A 148 8.73 5.06 -11.85
N THR A 149 7.91 4.06 -11.59
CA THR A 149 6.99 3.45 -12.55
C THR A 149 5.56 3.52 -12.05
N THR A 150 4.63 3.90 -12.92
CA THR A 150 3.18 3.89 -12.70
C THR A 150 2.49 3.37 -13.94
N SER A 151 1.15 3.36 -13.97
CA SER A 151 0.35 3.12 -15.17
C SER A 151 0.62 4.14 -16.30
N GLU A 152 1.04 5.37 -15.94
CA GLU A 152 1.41 6.41 -16.91
C GLU A 152 2.75 6.14 -17.62
N GLY A 153 3.60 5.27 -17.04
CA GLY A 153 4.89 4.93 -17.61
C GLY A 153 6.03 4.86 -16.58
N THR A 154 7.25 5.05 -17.09
CA THR A 154 8.46 5.04 -16.27
C THR A 154 9.24 6.33 -16.43
N ARG A 155 9.55 6.98 -15.31
CA ARG A 155 10.42 8.16 -15.24
C ARG A 155 11.74 7.83 -14.54
N LYS A 156 12.78 8.49 -14.97
CA LYS A 156 14.12 8.40 -14.39
C LYS A 156 14.49 9.75 -13.80
N TYR A 157 14.97 9.73 -12.58
CA TYR A 157 15.35 10.93 -11.82
C TYR A 157 16.81 10.86 -11.41
N ARG A 158 17.42 12.03 -11.19
CA ARG A 158 18.73 12.18 -10.60
C ARG A 158 18.62 12.96 -9.30
N VAL A 159 19.23 12.46 -8.25
CA VAL A 159 19.28 13.11 -6.93
C VAL A 159 19.96 14.47 -7.06
N ILE A 160 19.31 15.49 -6.52
CA ILE A 160 19.82 16.88 -6.46
C ILE A 160 19.93 17.39 -5.02
N LEU A 161 19.29 16.72 -4.07
CA LEU A 161 19.29 17.09 -2.66
C LEU A 161 19.28 15.85 -1.78
N ASN A 162 20.17 15.84 -0.76
CA ASN A 162 20.11 14.92 0.36
C ASN A 162 20.33 15.73 1.64
N LYS A 163 19.30 15.88 2.46
CA LYS A 163 19.28 16.81 3.57
C LYS A 163 18.47 16.28 4.75
N ILE A 164 18.81 16.70 5.95
CA ILE A 164 17.96 16.57 7.14
C ILE A 164 17.08 17.83 7.22
N ILE A 165 15.79 17.63 7.41
CA ILE A 165 14.79 18.67 7.57
C ILE A 165 13.99 18.47 8.86
N GLU A 166 13.33 19.48 9.37
CA GLU A 166 12.37 19.36 10.46
C GLU A 166 11.12 18.59 9.99
N GLU A 167 10.51 17.83 10.87
CA GLU A 167 9.32 17.02 10.51
C GLU A 167 8.11 17.88 10.11
N THR A 168 8.09 19.14 10.54
CA THR A 168 7.03 20.11 10.23
C THR A 168 7.28 20.88 8.93
N ASN A 169 8.41 20.65 8.26
CA ASN A 169 8.73 21.36 7.02
C ASN A 169 8.10 20.69 5.80
N TRP A 170 6.86 21.06 5.51
CA TRP A 170 6.06 20.53 4.41
C TRP A 170 6.38 21.11 3.03
N GLU A 171 7.22 22.16 2.94
CA GLU A 171 7.61 22.79 1.67
C GLU A 171 8.22 21.78 0.68
N TYR A 172 8.88 20.74 1.17
CA TYR A 172 9.53 19.74 0.33
C TYR A 172 8.57 18.80 -0.39
N ILE A 173 7.32 18.70 0.06
CA ILE A 173 6.31 17.86 -0.61
C ILE A 173 5.30 18.69 -1.41
N GLU A 174 5.38 20.01 -1.36
CA GLU A 174 4.55 20.88 -2.18
C GLU A 174 4.77 20.62 -3.67
N ASN A 175 3.73 20.90 -4.47
CA ASN A 175 3.80 20.73 -5.92
C ASN A 175 4.78 21.70 -6.56
N THR A 176 5.40 21.27 -7.66
CA THR A 176 6.42 22.03 -8.38
C THR A 176 6.10 22.10 -9.87
N THR A 177 6.73 23.04 -10.58
CA THR A 177 6.57 23.17 -12.03
C THR A 177 7.48 22.22 -12.81
N ASP A 178 8.55 21.74 -12.18
CA ASP A 178 9.41 20.69 -12.72
C ASP A 178 8.94 19.32 -12.23
N ASN A 179 9.24 18.27 -12.98
CA ASN A 179 9.00 16.90 -12.55
C ASN A 179 10.10 16.48 -11.59
N ARG A 180 9.72 16.25 -10.34
CA ARG A 180 10.62 15.76 -9.31
C ARG A 180 10.00 14.65 -8.47
N ILE A 181 10.84 13.94 -7.76
CA ILE A 181 10.45 12.97 -6.75
C ILE A 181 11.11 13.33 -5.42
N THR A 182 10.32 13.31 -4.36
CA THR A 182 10.76 13.60 -2.99
C THR A 182 10.57 12.37 -2.12
N LEU A 183 11.64 11.90 -1.47
CA LEU A 183 11.61 10.76 -0.56
C LEU A 183 11.80 11.26 0.87
N ILE A 184 10.88 10.87 1.76
CA ILE A 184 10.88 11.27 3.18
C ILE A 184 10.95 10.02 4.07
N THR A 185 11.82 10.05 5.06
CA THR A 185 11.87 9.04 6.13
C THR A 185 12.28 9.68 7.45
N CYS A 186 12.05 8.97 8.56
CA CYS A 186 12.56 9.42 9.86
C CYS A 186 14.09 9.50 9.84
N GLU A 187 14.68 10.48 10.54
CA GLU A 187 16.12 10.47 10.78
C GLU A 187 16.44 9.61 12.02
N ALA A 188 17.53 8.84 11.94
CA ALA A 188 17.92 7.96 13.04
C ALA A 188 18.25 8.78 14.29
N ASP A 189 17.70 8.38 15.44
CA ASP A 189 17.92 9.00 16.75
C ASP A 189 17.49 10.47 16.87
N MET A 190 16.81 11.02 15.87
CA MET A 190 16.36 12.41 15.80
C MET A 190 14.86 12.45 15.47
N ARG A 191 13.99 12.36 16.49
CA ARG A 191 12.53 12.20 16.30
C ARG A 191 11.87 13.34 15.55
N GLU A 192 12.33 14.57 15.76
CA GLU A 192 11.77 15.80 15.17
C GLU A 192 12.33 16.08 13.77
N TYR A 193 13.14 15.16 13.24
CA TYR A 193 13.80 15.34 11.95
C TYR A 193 13.49 14.23 10.97
N ARG A 194 13.56 14.57 9.70
CA ARG A 194 13.37 13.67 8.57
C ARG A 194 14.55 13.75 7.63
N ARG A 195 14.92 12.62 7.03
CA ARG A 195 15.78 12.59 5.85
C ARG A 195 14.92 12.92 4.65
N CYS A 196 15.33 13.93 3.90
CA CYS A 196 14.70 14.37 2.65
C CYS A 196 15.68 14.19 1.49
N ILE A 197 15.26 13.43 0.49
CA ILE A 197 15.95 13.31 -0.79
C ILE A 197 15.05 13.94 -1.84
N GLN A 198 15.60 14.81 -2.69
CA GLN A 198 14.90 15.26 -3.90
C GLN A 198 15.71 14.90 -5.13
N ALA A 199 14.99 14.47 -6.16
CA ALA A 199 15.58 14.18 -7.47
C ALA A 199 14.71 14.76 -8.57
N ILE A 200 15.33 15.23 -9.66
CA ILE A 200 14.65 15.78 -10.83
C ILE A 200 14.66 14.80 -11.98
N GLU A 201 13.60 14.85 -12.80
CA GLU A 201 13.51 14.04 -14.01
C GLU A 201 14.66 14.32 -14.97
N VAL A 202 15.21 13.27 -15.56
CA VAL A 202 16.19 13.32 -16.64
C VAL A 202 15.62 12.62 -17.87
N LYS A 203 15.73 13.31 -18.99
CA LYS A 203 15.28 12.80 -20.30
C LYS A 203 16.28 11.81 -20.90
#